data_f11dc0725465385128ea40db331cfb31
#
_entry.id   f11dc0725465385128ea40db331cfb31
#
_cell.length_a   1.000
_cell.length_b   1.000
_cell.length_c   1.000
_cell.angle_alpha   90.00
_cell.angle_beta   90.00
_cell.angle_gamma   90.00
#
_symmetry.space_group_name_H-M   'P 1'
#
loop_
_entity.id
_entity.type
_entity.pdbx_description
1 polymer ?
#
loop_
_entity_poly.entity_id
_entity_poly.type
_entity_poly.pdbx_seq_one_letter_code
_entity_poly.pdbx_strand_id
1 'polypeptide(L)'
;MRRHKKLYTLLTVLVVTFTMFLQFSCSSEGATRLSETNIVMTAGTNKKLKLRQAKGAVKWSSSNKNIVSVNEKGRIYALKGGTAYIKARTKKKTYKCKVVVVGFNKEKLTLSKKKKFTLKVRNSKARKWYSGNKKIATVTSKGVVKAKKSGKTTIACITRTGRKIKCKVYVPKLEN
;
A
#
# COMPACT_ATOMS: atom_id res chain seq x y z
N MET A 1 -27.64 -39.34 -60.31
CA MET A 1 -27.66 -39.68 -58.87
C MET A 1 -26.27 -39.68 -58.13
N ARG A 2 -25.13 -39.90 -58.78
CA ARG A 2 -23.78 -39.92 -58.11
C ARG A 2 -23.20 -38.55 -57.75
N ARG A 3 -23.52 -37.44 -58.45
CA ARG A 3 -22.99 -36.12 -58.20
C ARG A 3 -23.52 -35.45 -56.90
N HIS A 4 -24.80 -35.67 -56.58
CA HIS A 4 -25.41 -35.09 -55.38
C HIS A 4 -24.87 -35.73 -54.09
N LYS A 5 -24.57 -37.04 -54.07
CA LYS A 5 -24.01 -37.69 -52.86
C LYS A 5 -22.62 -37.18 -52.49
N LYS A 6 -21.74 -36.82 -53.47
CA LYS A 6 -20.46 -36.21 -53.19
C LYS A 6 -20.55 -34.79 -52.64
N LEU A 7 -21.57 -34.04 -53.07
CA LEU A 7 -21.77 -32.65 -52.58
C LEU A 7 -22.22 -32.63 -51.13
N TYR A 8 -23.12 -33.56 -50.75
CA TYR A 8 -23.59 -33.66 -49.33
C TYR A 8 -22.48 -34.14 -48.37
N THR A 9 -21.62 -35.08 -48.80
CA THR A 9 -20.46 -35.52 -48.01
C THR A 9 -19.44 -34.41 -47.85
N LEU A 10 -19.16 -33.58 -48.86
CA LEU A 10 -18.27 -32.44 -48.74
C LEU A 10 -18.84 -31.36 -47.81
N LEU A 11 -20.17 -31.10 -47.91
CA LEU A 11 -20.82 -30.09 -47.05
C LEU A 11 -20.88 -30.54 -45.59
N THR A 12 -21.08 -31.82 -45.31
CA THR A 12 -21.09 -32.33 -43.95
C THR A 12 -19.74 -32.37 -43.30
N VAL A 13 -18.65 -32.67 -44.08
CA VAL A 13 -17.27 -32.58 -43.59
C VAL A 13 -16.90 -31.13 -43.30
N LEU A 14 -17.30 -30.19 -44.15
CA LEU A 14 -17.03 -28.75 -43.93
C LEU A 14 -17.75 -28.18 -42.73
N VAL A 15 -19.00 -28.61 -42.48
CA VAL A 15 -19.79 -28.18 -41.31
C VAL A 15 -19.21 -28.79 -40.02
N VAL A 16 -18.80 -30.07 -40.03
CA VAL A 16 -18.21 -30.75 -38.86
C VAL A 16 -16.81 -30.14 -38.52
N THR A 17 -16.01 -29.81 -39.52
CA THR A 17 -14.73 -29.16 -39.27
C THR A 17 -14.90 -27.71 -38.80
N PHE A 18 -15.89 -26.97 -39.29
CA PHE A 18 -16.19 -25.62 -38.83
C PHE A 18 -16.76 -25.58 -37.41
N THR A 19 -17.62 -26.56 -37.03
CA THR A 19 -18.13 -26.69 -35.65
C THR A 19 -17.06 -27.15 -34.66
N MET A 20 -16.07 -27.93 -35.10
CA MET A 20 -14.93 -28.32 -34.26
C MET A 20 -13.95 -27.18 -34.01
N PHE A 21 -13.87 -26.19 -34.93
CA PHE A 21 -13.00 -24.99 -34.75
C PHE A 21 -13.61 -23.95 -33.80
N LEU A 22 -14.93 -23.99 -33.52
CA LEU A 22 -15.62 -23.06 -32.63
C LEU A 22 -15.53 -23.43 -31.15
N GLN A 23 -14.94 -24.59 -30.79
CA GLN A 23 -14.83 -25.03 -29.39
C GLN A 23 -13.44 -24.84 -28.75
N PHE A 24 -12.49 -24.28 -29.46
CA PHE A 24 -11.25 -23.82 -28.87
C PHE A 24 -11.43 -22.36 -28.39
N SER A 25 -12.42 -22.15 -27.50
CA SER A 25 -12.35 -21.03 -26.57
C SER A 25 -11.16 -21.30 -25.66
N CYS A 26 -9.97 -20.92 -26.12
CA CYS A 26 -8.81 -20.77 -25.27
C CYS A 26 -9.18 -19.74 -24.21
N SER A 27 -9.78 -20.18 -23.11
CA SER A 27 -9.83 -19.41 -21.89
C SER A 27 -8.39 -19.22 -21.47
N SER A 28 -7.79 -18.14 -21.93
CA SER A 28 -6.54 -17.61 -21.41
C SER A 28 -6.76 -17.38 -19.91
N GLU A 29 -6.62 -18.45 -19.11
CA GLU A 29 -6.52 -18.30 -17.65
C GLU A 29 -5.30 -17.40 -17.41
N GLY A 30 -5.56 -16.12 -17.27
CA GLY A 30 -4.51 -15.14 -17.08
C GLY A 30 -3.65 -15.55 -15.90
N ALA A 31 -2.34 -15.36 -16.00
CA ALA A 31 -1.39 -15.74 -14.97
C ALA A 31 -1.70 -15.10 -13.61
N THR A 32 -1.55 -15.87 -12.53
CA THR A 32 -1.70 -15.36 -11.16
C THR A 32 -0.74 -14.19 -10.93
N ARG A 33 -1.28 -13.01 -10.58
CA ARG A 33 -0.49 -11.78 -10.39
C ARG A 33 -1.06 -10.89 -9.30
N LEU A 34 -0.18 -10.12 -8.65
CA LEU A 34 -0.61 -9.03 -7.77
C LEU A 34 -1.29 -7.92 -8.58
N SER A 35 -2.29 -7.27 -7.98
CA SER A 35 -2.92 -6.08 -8.56
C SER A 35 -1.93 -4.93 -8.76
N GLU A 36 -0.89 -4.87 -7.91
CA GLU A 36 0.17 -3.87 -7.96
C GLU A 36 1.46 -4.47 -7.37
N THR A 37 2.61 -4.13 -7.97
CA THR A 37 3.94 -4.58 -7.51
C THR A 37 4.72 -3.48 -6.79
N ASN A 38 4.34 -2.21 -7.01
CA ASN A 38 4.90 -1.04 -6.36
C ASN A 38 3.78 -0.10 -5.91
N ILE A 39 3.78 0.30 -4.65
CA ILE A 39 2.77 1.17 -4.05
C ILE A 39 3.44 2.28 -3.26
N VAL A 40 3.00 3.53 -3.45
CA VAL A 40 3.39 4.66 -2.61
C VAL A 40 2.20 5.09 -1.78
N MET A 41 2.32 5.00 -0.45
CA MET A 41 1.28 5.35 0.52
C MET A 41 1.72 6.50 1.43
N THR A 42 0.76 7.11 2.11
CA THR A 42 1.03 8.05 3.21
C THR A 42 0.78 7.33 4.53
N ALA A 43 1.62 7.56 5.54
CA ALA A 43 1.39 7.01 6.87
C ALA A 43 -0.01 7.37 7.39
N GLY A 44 -0.69 6.40 8.00
CA GLY A 44 -2.08 6.51 8.44
C GLY A 44 -3.13 6.14 7.39
N THR A 45 -2.75 5.77 6.16
CA THR A 45 -3.69 5.30 5.12
C THR A 45 -3.67 3.77 4.98
N ASN A 46 -4.70 3.23 4.35
CA ASN A 46 -4.78 1.81 4.01
C ASN A 46 -5.18 1.61 2.55
N LYS A 47 -4.88 0.42 2.01
CA LYS A 47 -5.21 0.01 0.65
C LYS A 47 -5.42 -1.50 0.58
N LYS A 48 -6.28 -1.99 -0.29
CA LYS A 48 -6.45 -3.42 -0.55
C LYS A 48 -5.56 -3.86 -1.71
N LEU A 49 -4.64 -4.77 -1.44
CA LEU A 49 -3.84 -5.49 -2.43
C LEU A 49 -4.56 -6.82 -2.74
N LYS A 50 -4.67 -7.17 -4.01
CA LYS A 50 -5.32 -8.41 -4.46
C LYS A 50 -4.31 -9.29 -5.19
N LEU A 51 -4.37 -10.59 -4.96
CA LEU A 51 -3.73 -11.58 -5.83
C LEU A 51 -4.81 -12.10 -6.78
N ARG A 52 -4.76 -11.66 -8.04
CA ARG A 52 -5.74 -12.02 -9.08
C ARG A 52 -5.45 -13.43 -9.58
N GLN A 53 -6.51 -14.19 -9.90
CA GLN A 53 -6.44 -15.56 -10.44
C GLN A 53 -5.63 -16.53 -9.56
N ALA A 54 -5.61 -16.27 -8.25
CA ALA A 54 -5.04 -17.21 -7.29
C ALA A 54 -6.03 -18.38 -7.08
N LYS A 55 -5.55 -19.60 -7.32
CA LYS A 55 -6.30 -20.83 -6.95
C LYS A 55 -5.90 -21.20 -5.51
N GLY A 56 -6.87 -21.23 -4.60
CA GLY A 56 -6.68 -21.63 -3.20
C GLY A 56 -6.26 -20.49 -2.24
N ALA A 57 -5.88 -20.88 -1.02
CA ALA A 57 -5.57 -19.96 0.05
C ALA A 57 -4.30 -19.14 -0.21
N VAL A 58 -4.35 -17.86 0.14
CA VAL A 58 -3.24 -16.90 0.05
C VAL A 58 -2.82 -16.48 1.45
N LYS A 59 -1.57 -16.73 1.83
CA LYS A 59 -0.97 -16.23 3.08
C LYS A 59 -0.28 -14.89 2.84
N TRP A 60 -0.74 -13.86 3.54
CA TRP A 60 -0.17 -12.52 3.47
C TRP A 60 0.82 -12.28 4.59
N SER A 61 1.93 -11.60 4.29
CA SER A 61 2.91 -11.20 5.30
C SER A 61 3.62 -9.90 4.89
N SER A 62 4.18 -9.21 5.88
CA SER A 62 5.00 -8.01 5.69
C SER A 62 6.43 -8.27 6.14
N SER A 63 7.41 -7.75 5.39
CA SER A 63 8.82 -7.78 5.78
C SER A 63 9.12 -6.88 6.98
N ASN A 64 8.26 -5.86 7.23
CA ASN A 64 8.37 -4.98 8.39
C ASN A 64 6.98 -4.50 8.80
N LYS A 65 6.40 -5.17 9.80
CA LYS A 65 5.07 -4.89 10.35
C LYS A 65 4.97 -3.50 10.99
N ASN A 66 6.09 -2.90 11.45
CA ASN A 66 6.12 -1.57 12.03
C ASN A 66 5.99 -0.44 10.97
N ILE A 67 6.31 -0.74 9.71
CA ILE A 67 6.17 0.21 8.58
C ILE A 67 4.85 -0.02 7.87
N VAL A 68 4.56 -1.28 7.50
CA VAL A 68 3.33 -1.68 6.84
C VAL A 68 2.86 -2.99 7.43
N SER A 69 1.66 -3.05 7.98
CA SER A 69 0.99 -4.29 8.33
C SER A 69 0.05 -4.74 7.21
N VAL A 70 -0.29 -6.02 7.18
CA VAL A 70 -1.24 -6.61 6.24
C VAL A 70 -2.12 -7.61 6.99
N ASN A 71 -3.43 -7.63 6.70
CA ASN A 71 -4.34 -8.64 7.23
C ASN A 71 -4.53 -9.81 6.25
N GLU A 72 -5.23 -10.84 6.67
CA GLU A 72 -5.52 -12.07 5.90
C GLU A 72 -6.24 -11.79 4.58
N LYS A 73 -7.04 -10.72 4.52
CA LYS A 73 -7.79 -10.29 3.33
C LYS A 73 -6.97 -9.43 2.36
N GLY A 74 -5.63 -9.27 2.61
CA GLY A 74 -4.72 -8.48 1.77
C GLY A 74 -4.88 -6.96 1.91
N ARG A 75 -5.56 -6.46 2.97
CA ARG A 75 -5.60 -5.04 3.27
C ARG A 75 -4.32 -4.63 3.98
N ILE A 76 -3.59 -3.72 3.37
CA ILE A 76 -2.35 -3.16 3.88
C ILE A 76 -2.61 -1.84 4.61
N TYR A 77 -1.90 -1.60 5.71
CA TYR A 77 -1.99 -0.41 6.54
C TYR A 77 -0.60 0.22 6.65
N ALA A 78 -0.45 1.44 6.15
CA ALA A 78 0.78 2.21 6.25
C ALA A 78 0.88 2.84 7.64
N LEU A 79 1.78 2.37 8.49
CA LEU A 79 1.87 2.76 9.90
C LEU A 79 2.90 3.86 10.13
N LYS A 80 4.08 3.78 9.49
CA LYS A 80 5.21 4.68 9.70
C LYS A 80 5.98 4.91 8.41
N GLY A 81 6.63 6.05 8.27
CA GLY A 81 7.48 6.35 7.11
C GLY A 81 8.64 5.35 6.97
N GLY A 82 8.76 4.75 5.79
CA GLY A 82 9.76 3.74 5.49
C GLY A 82 9.39 2.91 4.25
N THR A 83 10.14 1.83 4.00
CA THR A 83 9.86 0.89 2.91
C THR A 83 9.70 -0.52 3.47
N ALA A 84 8.68 -1.24 3.02
CA ALA A 84 8.46 -2.64 3.34
C ALA A 84 7.99 -3.41 2.11
N TYR A 85 8.13 -4.75 2.14
CA TYR A 85 7.65 -5.65 1.10
C TYR A 85 6.48 -6.46 1.64
N ILE A 86 5.34 -6.41 0.95
CA ILE A 86 4.23 -7.31 1.21
C ILE A 86 4.40 -8.55 0.35
N LYS A 87 4.27 -9.71 0.97
CA LYS A 87 4.37 -11.02 0.32
C LYS A 87 3.00 -11.68 0.34
N ALA A 88 2.56 -12.14 -0.84
CA ALA A 88 1.40 -13.02 -1.01
C ALA A 88 1.92 -14.40 -1.38
N ARG A 89 1.82 -15.39 -0.49
CA ARG A 89 2.30 -16.76 -0.69
C ARG A 89 1.14 -17.69 -0.98
N THR A 90 1.22 -18.38 -2.10
CA THR A 90 0.38 -19.54 -2.44
C THR A 90 1.15 -20.84 -2.17
N LYS A 91 0.50 -22.00 -2.36
CA LYS A 91 1.22 -23.31 -2.31
C LYS A 91 2.38 -23.38 -3.30
N LYS A 92 2.24 -22.75 -4.49
CA LYS A 92 3.21 -22.86 -5.60
C LYS A 92 4.25 -21.72 -5.64
N LYS A 93 3.86 -20.47 -5.28
CA LYS A 93 4.70 -19.28 -5.53
C LYS A 93 4.48 -18.17 -4.52
N THR A 94 5.51 -17.32 -4.33
CA THR A 94 5.44 -16.10 -3.53
C THR A 94 5.54 -14.88 -4.46
N TYR A 95 4.57 -13.98 -4.32
CA TYR A 95 4.50 -12.70 -5.03
C TYR A 95 4.88 -11.57 -4.08
N LYS A 96 5.65 -10.58 -4.54
CA LYS A 96 6.14 -9.47 -3.71
C LYS A 96 5.62 -8.14 -4.24
N CYS A 97 5.16 -7.26 -3.35
CA CYS A 97 4.83 -5.87 -3.62
C CYS A 97 5.70 -4.96 -2.77
N LYS A 98 6.43 -4.03 -3.38
CA LYS A 98 7.18 -2.99 -2.69
C LYS A 98 6.22 -1.89 -2.24
N VAL A 99 6.19 -1.58 -0.95
CA VAL A 99 5.37 -0.49 -0.39
C VAL A 99 6.29 0.56 0.18
N VAL A 100 6.22 1.76 -0.39
CA VAL A 100 6.97 2.95 0.05
C VAL A 100 6.00 3.84 0.82
N VAL A 101 6.25 4.03 2.13
CA VAL A 101 5.42 4.87 2.98
C VAL A 101 6.09 6.22 3.19
N VAL A 102 5.41 7.29 2.76
CA VAL A 102 5.79 8.68 3.08
C VAL A 102 5.22 9.01 4.45
N GLY A 103 6.08 9.32 5.41
CA GLY A 103 5.68 9.61 6.79
C GLY A 103 6.84 10.16 7.61
N PHE A 104 6.63 10.31 8.91
CA PHE A 104 7.70 10.70 9.82
C PHE A 104 8.47 9.48 10.35
N ASN A 105 9.63 9.74 10.97
CA ASN A 105 10.37 8.76 11.77
C ASN A 105 9.62 8.38 13.06
N LYS A 106 8.67 9.21 13.52
CA LYS A 106 7.71 8.91 14.60
C LYS A 106 6.33 9.50 14.27
N GLU A 107 5.26 8.72 14.47
CA GLU A 107 3.87 9.14 14.26
C GLU A 107 3.23 9.64 15.56
N LYS A 108 3.80 9.25 16.70
CA LYS A 108 3.44 9.73 18.04
C LYS A 108 4.72 10.10 18.77
N LEU A 109 4.71 11.23 19.45
CA LEU A 109 5.83 11.79 20.17
C LEU A 109 5.37 12.26 21.56
N THR A 110 5.91 11.67 22.62
CA THR A 110 5.80 12.20 23.98
C THR A 110 7.09 12.99 24.27
N LEU A 111 6.94 14.21 24.74
CA LEU A 111 8.09 15.12 24.91
C LEU A 111 7.86 15.98 26.16
N SER A 112 8.72 15.87 27.14
CA SER A 112 8.67 16.69 28.36
C SER A 112 8.83 18.19 28.04
N LYS A 113 8.25 19.05 28.87
CA LYS A 113 8.35 20.51 28.74
C LYS A 113 9.82 20.96 28.52
N LYS A 114 10.03 21.95 27.67
CA LYS A 114 11.32 22.49 27.24
C LYS A 114 12.21 21.55 26.40
N LYS A 115 11.93 20.23 26.34
CA LYS A 115 12.71 19.27 25.50
C LYS A 115 12.44 19.48 24.02
N LYS A 116 13.39 19.03 23.18
CA LYS A 116 13.34 19.10 21.71
C LYS A 116 13.44 17.71 21.10
N PHE A 117 12.85 17.51 19.92
CA PHE A 117 12.95 16.29 19.12
C PHE A 117 12.91 16.64 17.62
N THR A 118 13.78 16.02 16.82
CA THR A 118 13.79 16.24 15.38
C THR A 118 12.92 15.19 14.67
N LEU A 119 11.80 15.64 14.10
CA LEU A 119 11.00 14.85 13.18
C LEU A 119 11.68 14.84 11.81
N LYS A 120 11.95 13.65 11.29
CA LYS A 120 12.52 13.45 9.94
C LYS A 120 11.45 12.91 9.00
N VAL A 121 11.27 13.54 7.84
CA VAL A 121 10.43 13.02 6.76
C VAL A 121 11.15 11.85 6.10
N ARG A 122 10.47 10.72 5.93
CA ARG A 122 10.95 9.51 5.24
C ARG A 122 10.31 9.40 3.87
N ASN A 123 11.09 8.98 2.88
CA ASN A 123 10.69 8.76 1.49
C ASN A 123 10.11 9.99 0.77
N SER A 124 10.43 11.20 1.26
CA SER A 124 10.12 12.48 0.63
C SER A 124 10.94 13.59 1.28
N LYS A 125 10.82 14.83 0.75
CA LYS A 125 11.41 16.03 1.35
C LYS A 125 10.30 16.92 1.92
N ALA A 126 10.56 17.56 3.05
CA ALA A 126 9.66 18.55 3.64
C ALA A 126 9.58 19.80 2.74
N ARG A 127 8.38 20.38 2.60
CA ARG A 127 8.15 21.68 1.96
C ARG A 127 7.71 22.71 2.98
N LYS A 128 6.74 22.39 3.84
CA LYS A 128 6.20 23.33 4.84
C LYS A 128 5.78 22.60 6.11
N TRP A 129 6.09 23.19 7.27
CA TRP A 129 5.79 22.64 8.58
C TRP A 129 4.71 23.47 9.29
N TYR A 130 3.89 22.79 10.09
CA TYR A 130 2.80 23.41 10.85
C TYR A 130 2.71 22.81 12.25
N SER A 131 2.34 23.64 13.22
CA SER A 131 1.88 23.18 14.52
C SER A 131 0.39 23.49 14.66
N GLY A 132 -0.41 22.52 15.10
CA GLY A 132 -1.83 22.71 15.39
C GLY A 132 -2.07 23.62 16.59
N ASN A 133 -1.14 23.64 17.57
CA ASN A 133 -1.16 24.58 18.69
C ASN A 133 0.27 24.97 19.11
N LYS A 134 0.65 26.17 18.72
CA LYS A 134 2.00 26.74 19.01
C LYS A 134 2.24 27.02 20.49
N LYS A 135 1.19 27.12 21.31
CA LYS A 135 1.29 27.28 22.78
C LYS A 135 1.76 25.96 23.42
N ILE A 136 1.41 24.78 22.86
CA ILE A 136 1.80 23.46 23.36
C ILE A 136 3.16 23.03 22.80
N ALA A 137 3.32 23.09 21.48
CA ALA A 137 4.60 22.77 20.82
C ALA A 137 4.79 23.58 19.54
N THR A 138 6.03 23.95 19.25
CA THR A 138 6.42 24.60 17.98
C THR A 138 7.27 23.67 17.15
N VAL A 139 7.38 23.95 15.84
CA VAL A 139 8.26 23.24 14.92
C VAL A 139 8.99 24.24 14.03
N THR A 140 10.27 23.98 13.77
CA THR A 140 11.10 24.78 12.85
C THR A 140 11.01 24.25 11.42
N SER A 141 11.51 25.00 10.44
CA SER A 141 11.66 24.57 9.05
C SER A 141 12.53 23.31 8.89
N LYS A 142 13.44 23.06 9.82
CA LYS A 142 14.29 21.84 9.88
C LYS A 142 13.60 20.65 10.58
N GLY A 143 12.32 20.79 11.01
CA GLY A 143 11.56 19.74 11.68
C GLY A 143 11.86 19.56 13.17
N VAL A 144 12.55 20.52 13.80
CA VAL A 144 12.82 20.48 15.25
C VAL A 144 11.57 20.90 16.00
N VAL A 145 10.97 19.97 16.72
CA VAL A 145 9.82 20.19 17.61
C VAL A 145 10.31 20.57 19.00
N LYS A 146 9.79 21.66 19.58
CA LYS A 146 10.06 22.09 20.95
C LYS A 146 8.76 22.08 21.74
N ALA A 147 8.72 21.33 22.84
CA ALA A 147 7.58 21.33 23.78
C ALA A 147 7.62 22.59 24.65
N LYS A 148 6.46 23.27 24.80
CA LYS A 148 6.31 24.52 25.56
C LYS A 148 5.41 24.35 26.77
N LYS A 149 4.18 23.87 26.59
CA LYS A 149 3.17 23.72 27.65
C LYS A 149 2.56 22.31 27.58
N SER A 150 2.15 21.79 28.73
CA SER A 150 1.43 20.50 28.81
C SER A 150 0.18 20.50 27.94
N GLY A 151 -0.13 19.34 27.33
CA GLY A 151 -1.28 19.18 26.47
C GLY A 151 -0.99 18.30 25.24
N LYS A 152 -1.97 18.22 24.33
CA LYS A 152 -1.90 17.45 23.09
C LYS A 152 -1.96 18.37 21.89
N THR A 153 -1.13 18.16 20.89
CA THR A 153 -1.15 18.89 19.62
C THR A 153 -0.72 17.98 18.48
N THR A 154 -0.79 18.47 17.25
CA THR A 154 -0.34 17.77 16.06
C THR A 154 0.68 18.61 15.33
N ILE A 155 1.83 18.04 15.05
CA ILE A 155 2.80 18.62 14.11
C ILE A 155 2.50 17.99 12.74
N ALA A 156 2.39 18.83 11.71
CA ALA A 156 2.16 18.42 10.34
C ALA A 156 3.22 18.96 9.40
N CYS A 157 3.47 18.24 8.32
CA CYS A 157 4.34 18.68 7.23
C CYS A 157 3.63 18.42 5.90
N ILE A 158 3.69 19.39 4.98
CA ILE A 158 3.42 19.17 3.58
C ILE A 158 4.75 18.84 2.90
N THR A 159 4.82 17.71 2.25
CA THR A 159 5.99 17.26 1.51
C THR A 159 6.09 17.95 0.14
N ARG A 160 7.23 17.86 -0.55
CA ARG A 160 7.37 18.37 -1.93
C ARG A 160 6.42 17.71 -2.91
N THR A 161 6.00 16.47 -2.65
CA THR A 161 5.00 15.73 -3.45
C THR A 161 3.55 16.06 -3.06
N GLY A 162 3.31 17.12 -2.28
CA GLY A 162 1.97 17.57 -1.87
C GLY A 162 1.32 16.74 -0.75
N ARG A 163 1.94 15.64 -0.28
CA ARG A 163 1.37 14.78 0.76
C ARG A 163 1.43 15.46 2.12
N LYS A 164 0.31 15.47 2.84
CA LYS A 164 0.23 15.94 4.23
C LYS A 164 0.46 14.78 5.18
N ILE A 165 1.54 14.84 5.96
CA ILE A 165 1.88 13.88 7.01
C ILE A 165 1.74 14.52 8.38
N LYS A 166 1.39 13.73 9.41
CA LYS A 166 1.05 14.22 10.74
C LYS A 166 1.76 13.40 11.81
N CYS A 167 2.17 14.06 12.92
CA CYS A 167 2.67 13.44 14.14
C CYS A 167 1.87 13.97 15.32
N LYS A 168 1.29 13.08 16.13
CA LYS A 168 0.61 13.45 17.37
C LYS A 168 1.65 13.71 18.45
N VAL A 169 1.63 14.89 19.07
CA VAL A 169 2.56 15.29 20.12
C VAL A 169 1.78 15.41 21.43
N TYR A 170 2.30 14.74 22.45
CA TYR A 170 1.82 14.84 23.82
C TYR A 170 2.92 15.40 24.71
N VAL A 171 2.60 16.45 25.44
CA VAL A 171 3.47 17.05 26.46
C VAL A 171 2.80 16.77 27.81
N PRO A 172 3.36 15.88 28.65
CA PRO A 172 2.78 15.57 29.96
C PRO A 172 2.82 16.78 30.89
N LYS A 173 1.91 16.82 31.88
CA LYS A 173 2.08 17.66 33.06
C LYS A 173 3.28 17.12 33.84
N LEU A 174 4.07 18.00 34.41
CA LEU A 174 5.04 17.59 35.44
C LEU A 174 4.20 17.25 36.67
N GLU A 175 4.26 16.03 37.17
CA GLU A 175 3.83 15.70 38.52
C GLU A 175 4.92 16.27 39.42
N ASN A 176 4.49 17.12 40.38
CA ASN A 176 5.36 17.64 41.44
C ASN A 176 5.60 16.54 42.45
#